data_fe7a252db7ca191f0ef629b071c34b95
#
_entry.id   fe7a252db7ca191f0ef629b071c34b95
#
_cell.length_a   1.000
_cell.length_b   1.000
_cell.length_c   1.000
_cell.angle_alpha   90.00
_cell.angle_beta   90.00
_cell.angle_gamma   90.00
#
_symmetry.space_group_name_H-M   'P 1'
#
loop_
_entity.id
_entity.type
_entity.pdbx_description
1 polymer ?
#
loop_
_entity_poly.entity_id
_entity_poly.type
_entity_poly.pdbx_seq_one_letter_code
_entity_poly.pdbx_strand_id
1 'polypeptide(L)'
;MRLTKRDYEVLSLLNRCRYATTKQLVELYFRENKPKTATRRANLLTKKLLNLGLIHHLERRVGGVRAGSGSYIWFITHKGIKELRKIDPSIKLRLKNRYEPTRNHLKHQLFVTQIFVELKILDADEKMLLENFSFEPKCWRSFATLFSHFTLKPDAFARLTIGNFEDAYFFEADNATEHLGRVVAKCKQYIAYYNTGIEQRENCIFPMIVWIVPDEKRKMALETRIREDLDAYWELFSVITLDEFSNFIQGGQDD
;
A
#
# COMPACT_ATOMS: atom_id res chain seq x y z
N MET A 1 -5.88 -2.63 31.63
CA MET A 1 -6.90 -2.19 30.64
C MET A 1 -6.92 -3.21 29.52
N ARG A 2 -8.08 -3.79 29.21
CA ARG A 2 -8.20 -4.84 28.16
C ARG A 2 -8.21 -4.17 26.77
N LEU A 3 -7.49 -4.73 25.79
CA LEU A 3 -7.53 -4.30 24.40
C LEU A 3 -8.80 -4.82 23.73
N THR A 4 -9.37 -4.01 22.85
CA THR A 4 -10.54 -4.35 22.02
C THR A 4 -10.10 -4.93 20.68
N LYS A 5 -11.04 -5.52 19.92
CA LYS A 5 -10.81 -5.98 18.54
C LYS A 5 -10.20 -4.86 17.68
N ARG A 6 -10.75 -3.64 17.76
CA ARG A 6 -10.27 -2.46 17.01
C ARG A 6 -8.83 -2.08 17.37
N ASP A 7 -8.42 -2.21 18.63
CA ASP A 7 -7.04 -1.97 19.04
C ASP A 7 -6.08 -2.93 18.32
N TYR A 8 -6.41 -4.21 18.27
CA TYR A 8 -5.62 -5.22 17.57
C TYR A 8 -5.60 -5.03 16.05
N GLU A 9 -6.71 -4.61 15.44
CA GLU A 9 -6.79 -4.27 14.02
C GLU A 9 -5.80 -3.16 13.66
N VAL A 10 -5.74 -2.08 14.46
CA VAL A 10 -4.79 -0.97 14.25
C VAL A 10 -3.34 -1.43 14.47
N LEU A 11 -3.06 -2.23 15.49
CA LEU A 11 -1.72 -2.79 15.71
C LEU A 11 -1.30 -3.68 14.53
N SER A 12 -2.20 -4.53 14.04
CA SER A 12 -1.96 -5.39 12.87
C SER A 12 -1.69 -4.58 11.61
N LEU A 13 -2.48 -3.55 11.35
CA LEU A 13 -2.26 -2.62 10.23
C LEU A 13 -0.85 -2.01 10.32
N LEU A 14 -0.50 -1.37 11.44
CA LEU A 14 0.81 -0.72 11.62
C LEU A 14 1.98 -1.71 11.56
N ASN A 15 1.76 -2.97 11.93
CA ASN A 15 2.78 -4.01 11.74
C ASN A 15 2.99 -4.37 10.26
N ARG A 16 1.95 -4.30 9.44
CA ARG A 16 1.98 -4.60 8.00
C ARG A 16 2.51 -3.43 7.18
N CYS A 17 1.88 -2.25 7.29
CA CYS A 17 2.18 -1.07 6.49
C CYS A 17 3.36 -0.22 7.01
N ARG A 18 3.87 -0.48 8.21
CA ARG A 18 4.90 0.26 8.95
C ARG A 18 4.44 1.63 9.45
N TYR A 19 3.81 2.45 8.63
CA TYR A 19 3.37 3.80 8.94
C TYR A 19 1.94 4.03 8.45
N ALA A 20 1.14 4.73 9.27
CA ALA A 20 -0.15 5.25 8.87
C ALA A 20 -0.40 6.61 9.52
N THR A 21 -1.09 7.51 8.81
CA THR A 21 -1.52 8.80 9.35
C THR A 21 -2.81 8.64 10.16
N THR A 22 -3.09 9.62 11.05
CA THR A 22 -4.40 9.66 11.72
C THR A 22 -5.54 9.72 10.71
N LYS A 23 -5.36 10.43 9.58
CA LYS A 23 -6.38 10.50 8.51
C LYS A 23 -6.69 9.11 7.95
N GLN A 24 -5.67 8.34 7.59
CA GLN A 24 -5.83 6.95 7.09
C GLN A 24 -6.51 6.04 8.11
N LEU A 25 -6.22 6.19 9.41
CA LEU A 25 -6.92 5.46 10.46
C LEU A 25 -8.39 5.87 10.58
N VAL A 26 -8.71 7.16 10.34
CA VAL A 26 -10.10 7.64 10.28
C VAL A 26 -10.84 7.00 9.11
N GLU A 27 -10.26 7.02 7.93
CA GLU A 27 -10.83 6.45 6.70
C GLU A 27 -11.10 4.94 6.85
N LEU A 28 -10.17 4.19 7.43
CA LEU A 28 -10.32 2.74 7.62
C LEU A 28 -11.31 2.34 8.70
N TYR A 29 -11.39 3.09 9.80
CA TYR A 29 -12.03 2.58 11.01
C TYR A 29 -13.17 3.43 11.55
N PHE A 30 -13.33 4.65 11.06
CA PHE A 30 -14.29 5.62 11.62
C PHE A 30 -15.06 6.42 10.57
N ARG A 31 -14.95 6.08 9.27
CA ARG A 31 -15.56 6.83 8.16
C ARG A 31 -17.10 6.97 8.27
N GLU A 32 -17.77 6.02 8.90
CA GLU A 32 -19.22 6.04 9.12
C GLU A 32 -19.68 7.17 10.05
N ASN A 33 -18.75 7.78 10.78
CA ASN A 33 -19.05 8.84 11.71
C ASN A 33 -18.93 10.21 11.04
N LYS A 34 -19.66 11.20 11.57
CA LYS A 34 -19.43 12.60 11.17
C LYS A 34 -17.95 12.97 11.34
N PRO A 35 -17.35 13.78 10.43
CA PRO A 35 -15.89 14.02 10.35
C PRO A 35 -15.22 14.40 11.70
N LYS A 36 -15.84 15.32 12.46
CA LYS A 36 -15.32 15.71 13.80
C LYS A 36 -15.34 14.55 14.80
N THR A 37 -16.39 13.73 14.78
CA THR A 37 -16.52 12.55 15.65
C THR A 37 -15.53 11.47 15.26
N ALA A 38 -15.37 11.19 13.97
CA ALA A 38 -14.42 10.24 13.42
C ALA A 38 -12.99 10.57 13.88
N THR A 39 -12.55 11.81 13.66
CA THR A 39 -11.22 12.29 14.10
C THR A 39 -11.05 12.19 15.62
N ARG A 40 -12.07 12.57 16.41
CA ARG A 40 -12.01 12.44 17.87
C ARG A 40 -11.86 10.99 18.31
N ARG A 41 -12.59 10.05 17.70
CA ARG A 41 -12.52 8.61 18.02
C ARG A 41 -11.13 8.03 17.66
N ALA A 42 -10.58 8.37 16.50
CA ALA A 42 -9.24 7.98 16.11
C ALA A 42 -8.18 8.51 17.09
N ASN A 43 -8.29 9.78 17.50
CA ASN A 43 -7.39 10.38 18.48
C ASN A 43 -7.49 9.71 19.87
N LEU A 44 -8.69 9.35 20.32
CA LEU A 44 -8.88 8.62 21.59
C LEU A 44 -8.24 7.22 21.54
N LEU A 45 -8.41 6.51 20.42
CA LEU A 45 -7.82 5.19 20.21
C LEU A 45 -6.29 5.27 20.18
N THR A 46 -5.73 6.17 19.37
CA THR A 46 -4.27 6.33 19.25
C THR A 46 -3.65 6.82 20.56
N LYS A 47 -4.30 7.75 21.30
CA LYS A 47 -3.88 8.18 22.64
C LYS A 47 -3.84 6.99 23.62
N LYS A 48 -4.87 6.14 23.61
CA LYS A 48 -4.91 4.92 24.44
C LYS A 48 -3.73 4.00 24.12
N LEU A 49 -3.50 3.67 22.85
CA LEU A 49 -2.42 2.79 22.45
C LEU A 49 -1.03 3.39 22.73
N LEU A 50 -0.87 4.71 22.56
CA LEU A 50 0.34 5.45 22.90
C LEU A 50 0.63 5.37 24.41
N ASN A 51 -0.38 5.64 25.27
CA ASN A 51 -0.22 5.57 26.72
C ASN A 51 0.14 4.14 27.21
N LEU A 52 -0.33 3.11 26.50
CA LEU A 52 0.07 1.72 26.74
C LEU A 52 1.47 1.40 26.19
N GLY A 53 2.08 2.31 25.44
CA GLY A 53 3.37 2.13 24.79
C GLY A 53 3.36 1.11 23.64
N LEU A 54 2.19 0.82 23.06
CA LEU A 54 2.02 -0.15 21.98
C LEU A 54 2.30 0.44 20.60
N ILE A 55 2.03 1.74 20.43
CA ILE A 55 2.40 2.54 19.25
C ILE A 55 3.18 3.77 19.67
N HIS A 56 3.82 4.40 18.70
CA HIS A 56 4.42 5.72 18.85
C HIS A 56 4.17 6.53 17.58
N HIS A 57 4.44 7.82 17.60
CA HIS A 57 4.36 8.67 16.41
C HIS A 57 5.73 9.26 16.10
N LEU A 58 5.93 9.61 14.82
CA LEU A 58 7.06 10.42 14.40
C LEU A 58 6.83 11.87 14.87
N GLU A 59 7.89 12.61 15.17
CA GLU A 59 7.80 14.04 15.49
C GLU A 59 7.30 14.84 14.28
N ARG A 60 7.62 14.38 13.09
CA ARG A 60 7.18 14.95 11.81
C ARG A 60 5.69 14.67 11.57
N ARG A 61 4.97 15.68 11.08
CA ARG A 61 3.56 15.58 10.68
C ARG A 61 3.41 15.77 9.18
N VAL A 62 2.36 15.24 8.58
CA VAL A 62 2.03 15.37 7.15
C VAL A 62 0.68 16.06 6.99
N GLY A 63 0.63 16.99 6.03
CA GLY A 63 -0.56 17.81 5.74
C GLY A 63 -0.81 18.91 6.77
N GLY A 64 -1.70 19.82 6.42
CA GLY A 64 -2.07 20.99 7.23
C GLY A 64 -1.50 22.29 6.67
N VAL A 65 -2.40 23.29 6.53
CA VAL A 65 -2.05 24.64 6.01
C VAL A 65 -1.34 25.47 7.07
N ARG A 66 -1.56 25.18 8.36
CA ARG A 66 -0.95 25.89 9.49
C ARG A 66 0.07 25.03 10.20
N ALA A 67 1.13 25.64 10.75
CA ALA A 67 2.10 24.95 11.58
C ALA A 67 1.40 24.18 12.72
N GLY A 68 1.69 22.88 12.86
CA GLY A 68 1.08 22.02 13.86
C GLY A 68 -0.28 21.39 13.50
N SER A 69 -0.92 21.75 12.37
CA SER A 69 -2.21 21.17 11.95
C SER A 69 -2.09 19.86 11.16
N GLY A 70 -0.89 19.39 10.86
CA GLY A 70 -0.66 18.14 10.14
C GLY A 70 -1.06 16.89 10.94
N SER A 71 -1.39 15.82 10.22
CA SER A 71 -1.75 14.53 10.79
C SER A 71 -0.53 13.86 11.42
N TYR A 72 -0.69 13.24 12.60
CA TYR A 72 0.33 12.38 13.18
C TYR A 72 0.57 11.16 12.29
N ILE A 73 1.83 10.70 12.28
CA ILE A 73 2.26 9.47 11.60
C ILE A 73 2.60 8.45 12.67
N TRP A 74 1.80 7.40 12.71
CA TRP A 74 1.86 6.34 13.71
C TRP A 74 2.67 5.15 13.23
N PHE A 75 3.35 4.48 14.16
CA PHE A 75 4.02 3.21 13.92
C PHE A 75 3.93 2.32 15.18
N ILE A 76 4.02 1.01 14.97
CA ILE A 76 3.99 0.04 16.06
C ILE A 76 5.33 -0.02 16.79
N THR A 77 5.29 -0.16 18.11
CA THR A 77 6.49 -0.35 18.94
C THR A 77 6.83 -1.84 19.06
N HIS A 78 8.02 -2.14 19.60
CA HIS A 78 8.38 -3.51 19.95
C HIS A 78 7.40 -4.14 20.95
N LYS A 79 6.89 -3.35 21.91
CA LYS A 79 5.85 -3.78 22.86
C LYS A 79 4.55 -4.13 22.15
N GLY A 80 4.15 -3.31 21.15
CA GLY A 80 2.97 -3.60 20.32
C GLY A 80 3.11 -4.88 19.51
N ILE A 81 4.30 -5.15 18.95
CA ILE A 81 4.55 -6.41 18.23
C ILE A 81 4.47 -7.61 19.19
N LYS A 82 5.04 -7.51 20.41
CA LYS A 82 4.91 -8.56 21.43
C LYS A 82 3.45 -8.81 21.80
N GLU A 83 2.64 -7.75 21.86
CA GLU A 83 1.20 -7.88 22.16
C GLU A 83 0.45 -8.61 21.03
N LEU A 84 0.74 -8.28 19.76
CA LEU A 84 0.19 -9.01 18.60
C LEU A 84 0.56 -10.49 18.61
N ARG A 85 1.78 -10.83 19.00
CA ARG A 85 2.25 -12.22 19.05
C ARG A 85 1.51 -13.10 20.06
N LYS A 86 0.78 -12.53 21.00
CA LYS A 86 -0.07 -13.31 21.91
C LYS A 86 -1.25 -13.94 21.20
N ILE A 87 -1.72 -13.30 20.11
CA ILE A 87 -2.84 -13.80 19.29
C ILE A 87 -2.36 -14.46 17.99
N ASP A 88 -1.20 -14.04 17.46
CA ASP A 88 -0.57 -14.64 16.28
C ASP A 88 0.94 -14.81 16.50
N PRO A 89 1.38 -15.99 17.00
CA PRO A 89 2.79 -16.30 17.24
C PRO A 89 3.68 -16.27 15.99
N SER A 90 3.11 -16.36 14.77
CA SER A 90 3.84 -16.35 13.51
C SER A 90 4.46 -14.97 13.19
N ILE A 91 3.97 -13.91 13.83
CA ILE A 91 4.48 -12.54 13.64
C ILE A 91 5.94 -12.47 14.10
N LYS A 92 6.83 -12.15 13.15
CA LYS A 92 8.27 -12.03 13.43
C LYS A 92 8.55 -10.76 14.26
N LEU A 93 9.33 -10.92 15.33
CA LEU A 93 9.88 -9.78 16.05
C LEU A 93 10.91 -9.09 15.16
N ARG A 94 10.63 -7.84 14.78
CA ARG A 94 11.59 -7.01 14.05
C ARG A 94 12.32 -6.13 15.06
N LEU A 95 13.61 -6.28 15.16
CA LEU A 95 14.47 -5.29 15.80
C LEU A 95 14.56 -4.10 14.84
N LYS A 96 13.76 -3.07 15.07
CA LYS A 96 13.89 -1.83 14.30
C LYS A 96 14.99 -0.98 14.89
N ASN A 97 16.01 -0.67 14.08
CA ASN A 97 16.87 0.47 14.35
C ASN A 97 15.97 1.72 14.44
N ARG A 98 16.22 2.57 15.44
CA ARG A 98 15.47 3.81 15.74
C ARG A 98 15.75 4.93 14.73
N TYR A 99 16.14 4.61 13.49
CA TYR A 99 16.36 5.64 12.48
C TYR A 99 15.03 6.16 11.98
N GLU A 100 14.85 7.47 12.07
CA GLU A 100 13.75 8.17 11.45
C GLU A 100 13.84 7.98 9.92
N PRO A 101 12.77 7.55 9.24
CA PRO A 101 12.83 7.33 7.81
C PRO A 101 13.10 8.65 7.07
N THR A 102 13.80 8.58 5.94
CA THR A 102 13.93 9.75 5.07
C THR A 102 12.55 10.26 4.64
N ARG A 103 12.47 11.54 4.29
CA ARG A 103 11.19 12.15 3.87
C ARG A 103 10.58 11.42 2.67
N ASN A 104 11.41 11.05 1.68
CA ASN A 104 10.93 10.37 0.48
C ASN A 104 10.45 8.94 0.77
N HIS A 105 11.21 8.19 1.57
CA HIS A 105 10.80 6.85 1.99
C HIS A 105 9.48 6.88 2.78
N LEU A 106 9.32 7.86 3.69
CA LEU A 106 8.08 8.01 4.45
C LEU A 106 6.89 8.35 3.56
N LYS A 107 7.05 9.29 2.61
CA LYS A 107 6.00 9.60 1.63
C LYS A 107 5.58 8.38 0.84
N HIS A 108 6.55 7.63 0.35
CA HIS A 108 6.30 6.40 -0.40
C HIS A 108 5.53 5.37 0.44
N GLN A 109 5.96 5.08 1.67
CA GLN A 109 5.26 4.14 2.55
C GLN A 109 3.82 4.58 2.88
N LEU A 110 3.59 5.87 3.07
CA LEU A 110 2.25 6.41 3.31
C LEU A 110 1.38 6.35 2.04
N PHE A 111 1.98 6.48 0.87
CA PHE A 111 1.26 6.32 -0.39
C PHE A 111 0.83 4.87 -0.62
N VAL A 112 1.72 3.90 -0.40
CA VAL A 112 1.35 2.47 -0.44
C VAL A 112 0.27 2.15 0.60
N THR A 113 0.33 2.78 1.79
CA THR A 113 -0.74 2.65 2.79
C THR A 113 -2.06 3.22 2.27
N GLN A 114 -2.04 4.34 1.49
CA GLN A 114 -3.27 4.90 0.90
C GLN A 114 -3.90 3.96 -0.12
N ILE A 115 -3.11 3.30 -0.97
CA ILE A 115 -3.61 2.28 -1.90
C ILE A 115 -4.40 1.18 -1.15
N PHE A 116 -3.86 0.72 -0.02
CA PHE A 116 -4.57 -0.23 0.83
C PHE A 116 -5.87 0.35 1.41
N VAL A 117 -5.85 1.63 1.82
CA VAL A 117 -7.05 2.33 2.34
C VAL A 117 -8.14 2.39 1.29
N GLU A 118 -7.82 2.79 0.06
CA GLU A 118 -8.78 2.87 -1.05
C GLU A 118 -9.42 1.51 -1.33
N LEU A 119 -8.62 0.45 -1.43
CA LEU A 119 -9.15 -0.91 -1.61
C LEU A 119 -10.06 -1.34 -0.44
N LYS A 120 -9.69 -1.02 0.81
CA LYS A 120 -10.53 -1.34 1.96
C LYS A 120 -11.83 -0.54 2.00
N ILE A 121 -11.85 0.65 1.42
CA ILE A 121 -13.07 1.45 1.26
C ILE A 121 -13.99 0.79 0.24
N LEU A 122 -13.45 0.39 -0.92
CA LEU A 122 -14.22 -0.30 -1.97
C LEU A 122 -14.78 -1.65 -1.47
N ASP A 123 -14.00 -2.41 -0.72
CA ASP A 123 -14.40 -3.67 -0.08
C ASP A 123 -15.56 -3.44 0.91
N ALA A 124 -15.45 -2.42 1.76
CA ALA A 124 -16.50 -2.09 2.74
C ALA A 124 -17.75 -1.47 2.11
N ASP A 125 -17.65 -0.91 0.90
CA ASP A 125 -18.79 -0.41 0.09
C ASP A 125 -19.40 -1.49 -0.80
N GLU A 126 -18.97 -2.76 -0.64
CA GLU A 126 -19.44 -3.93 -1.39
C GLU A 126 -19.27 -3.82 -2.91
N LYS A 127 -18.35 -2.95 -3.37
CA LYS A 127 -18.04 -2.75 -4.78
C LYS A 127 -17.10 -3.83 -5.34
N MET A 128 -16.35 -4.46 -4.45
CA MET A 128 -15.46 -5.59 -4.72
C MET A 128 -15.19 -6.35 -3.43
N LEU A 129 -14.64 -7.56 -3.51
CA LEU A 129 -14.11 -8.31 -2.37
C LEU A 129 -12.57 -8.24 -2.40
N LEU A 130 -11.96 -7.71 -1.35
CA LEU A 130 -10.51 -7.72 -1.17
C LEU A 130 -10.07 -9.05 -0.54
N GLU A 131 -9.68 -10.01 -1.35
CA GLU A 131 -9.27 -11.34 -0.88
C GLU A 131 -7.90 -11.32 -0.21
N ASN A 132 -6.95 -10.60 -0.82
CA ASN A 132 -5.61 -10.47 -0.29
C ASN A 132 -5.01 -9.11 -0.60
N PHE A 133 -4.22 -8.59 0.35
CA PHE A 133 -3.33 -7.46 0.14
C PHE A 133 -2.00 -7.73 0.85
N SER A 134 -0.92 -7.64 0.11
CA SER A 134 0.44 -7.85 0.63
C SER A 134 1.29 -6.61 0.42
N PHE A 135 1.80 -6.05 1.53
CA PHE A 135 2.86 -5.04 1.52
C PHE A 135 4.24 -5.68 1.34
N GLU A 136 5.23 -4.89 0.95
CA GLU A 136 6.63 -5.32 0.95
C GLU A 136 7.10 -5.79 2.35
N PRO A 137 7.95 -6.79 2.46
CA PRO A 137 8.53 -7.61 1.39
C PRO A 137 7.67 -8.85 1.03
N LYS A 138 6.44 -8.99 1.56
CA LYS A 138 5.60 -10.17 1.33
C LYS A 138 5.09 -10.28 -0.12
N CYS A 139 4.98 -9.14 -0.82
CA CYS A 139 4.61 -9.08 -2.23
C CYS A 139 5.77 -9.40 -3.19
N TRP A 140 6.99 -9.51 -2.71
CA TRP A 140 8.16 -9.75 -3.57
C TRP A 140 8.12 -11.14 -4.21
N ARG A 141 8.68 -11.25 -5.43
CA ARG A 141 8.75 -12.47 -6.22
C ARG A 141 10.20 -12.80 -6.54
N SER A 142 10.69 -13.92 -6.06
CA SER A 142 12.04 -14.39 -6.40
C SER A 142 11.94 -15.40 -7.53
N PHE A 143 12.75 -15.23 -8.55
CA PHE A 143 12.82 -16.13 -9.71
C PHE A 143 14.26 -16.27 -10.18
N ALA A 144 14.53 -17.38 -10.88
CA ALA A 144 15.82 -17.66 -11.46
C ALA A 144 15.70 -17.64 -12.99
N THR A 145 16.73 -17.12 -13.64
CA THR A 145 17.03 -17.37 -15.06
C THR A 145 18.19 -18.36 -15.13
N LEU A 146 18.57 -18.76 -16.35
CA LEU A 146 19.70 -19.67 -16.56
C LEU A 146 21.01 -19.19 -15.92
N PHE A 147 21.19 -17.88 -15.72
CA PHE A 147 22.46 -17.29 -15.30
C PHE A 147 22.38 -16.50 -13.98
N SER A 148 21.19 -16.22 -13.44
CA SER A 148 21.06 -15.30 -12.31
C SER A 148 19.78 -15.52 -11.52
N HIS A 149 19.85 -15.19 -10.22
CA HIS A 149 18.68 -15.08 -9.35
C HIS A 149 18.26 -13.62 -9.25
N PHE A 150 16.96 -13.38 -9.44
CA PHE A 150 16.35 -12.05 -9.35
C PHE A 150 15.26 -12.02 -8.30
N THR A 151 15.04 -10.83 -7.76
CA THR A 151 13.90 -10.56 -6.89
C THR A 151 13.18 -9.34 -7.42
N LEU A 152 12.01 -9.56 -8.03
CA LEU A 152 11.06 -8.51 -8.36
C LEU A 152 10.47 -7.96 -7.05
N LYS A 153 10.43 -6.65 -6.92
CA LYS A 153 10.02 -5.97 -5.69
C LYS A 153 8.86 -5.00 -5.94
N PRO A 154 7.65 -5.52 -6.15
CA PRO A 154 6.45 -4.66 -6.13
C PRO A 154 6.34 -3.93 -4.80
N ASP A 155 5.71 -2.74 -4.81
CA ASP A 155 5.42 -2.00 -3.59
C ASP A 155 4.27 -2.64 -2.82
N ALA A 156 3.27 -3.17 -3.57
CA ALA A 156 2.20 -3.99 -3.03
C ALA A 156 1.69 -5.00 -4.06
N PHE A 157 0.94 -5.97 -3.58
CA PHE A 157 0.18 -6.94 -4.38
C PHE A 157 -1.23 -7.05 -3.80
N ALA A 158 -2.25 -7.09 -4.66
CA ALA A 158 -3.62 -7.40 -4.27
C ALA A 158 -4.24 -8.46 -5.17
N ARG A 159 -5.18 -9.22 -4.60
CA ARG A 159 -6.14 -10.06 -5.31
C ARG A 159 -7.55 -9.62 -4.92
N LEU A 160 -8.38 -9.42 -5.91
CA LEU A 160 -9.74 -8.89 -5.77
C LEU A 160 -10.72 -9.80 -6.49
N THR A 161 -11.97 -9.82 -6.04
CA THR A 161 -13.10 -10.37 -6.79
C THR A 161 -14.11 -9.25 -7.06
N ILE A 162 -14.45 -9.06 -8.34
CA ILE A 162 -15.43 -8.07 -8.80
C ILE A 162 -16.49 -8.83 -9.59
N GLY A 163 -17.71 -8.90 -9.05
CA GLY A 163 -18.75 -9.76 -9.61
C GLY A 163 -18.30 -11.23 -9.63
N ASN A 164 -18.12 -11.79 -10.84
CA ASN A 164 -17.68 -13.17 -11.05
C ASN A 164 -16.21 -13.29 -11.50
N PHE A 165 -15.47 -12.18 -11.52
CA PHE A 165 -14.09 -12.13 -12.01
C PHE A 165 -13.10 -11.96 -10.88
N GLU A 166 -12.04 -12.75 -10.92
CA GLU A 166 -10.88 -12.60 -10.05
C GLU A 166 -9.79 -11.82 -10.78
N ASP A 167 -9.32 -10.73 -10.17
CA ASP A 167 -8.24 -9.90 -10.67
C ASP A 167 -7.06 -9.88 -9.71
N ALA A 168 -5.87 -9.75 -10.25
CA ALA A 168 -4.65 -9.59 -9.47
C ALA A 168 -3.84 -8.39 -9.97
N TYR A 169 -3.24 -7.66 -9.02
CA TYR A 169 -2.52 -6.43 -9.29
C TYR A 169 -1.18 -6.39 -8.56
N PHE A 170 -0.14 -5.97 -9.27
CA PHE A 170 1.07 -5.42 -8.69
C PHE A 170 0.96 -3.89 -8.71
N PHE A 171 1.08 -3.26 -7.56
CA PHE A 171 1.04 -1.81 -7.44
C PHE A 171 2.43 -1.22 -7.26
N GLU A 172 2.66 -0.11 -7.96
CA GLU A 172 3.85 0.72 -7.90
C GLU A 172 3.46 2.16 -7.54
N ALA A 173 3.94 2.64 -6.40
CA ALA A 173 3.64 3.98 -5.89
C ALA A 173 4.72 4.97 -6.33
N ASP A 174 4.52 5.67 -7.44
CA ASP A 174 5.47 6.67 -7.93
C ASP A 174 5.15 8.07 -7.38
N ASN A 175 6.05 8.61 -6.58
CA ASN A 175 5.96 9.98 -6.06
C ASN A 175 6.59 11.04 -6.99
N ALA A 176 6.81 10.74 -8.27
CA ALA A 176 7.52 11.57 -9.24
C ALA A 176 8.97 11.93 -8.81
N THR A 177 9.57 11.12 -7.95
CA THR A 177 10.96 11.32 -7.48
C THR A 177 11.98 10.52 -8.29
N GLU A 178 11.53 9.56 -9.08
CA GLU A 178 12.38 8.71 -9.90
C GLU A 178 12.47 9.19 -11.35
N HIS A 179 13.66 9.01 -11.94
CA HIS A 179 13.84 9.24 -13.38
C HIS A 179 13.10 8.17 -14.18
N LEU A 180 12.49 8.56 -15.32
CA LEU A 180 11.74 7.66 -16.19
C LEU A 180 12.54 6.40 -16.60
N GLY A 181 13.85 6.53 -16.80
CA GLY A 181 14.72 5.38 -17.11
C GLY A 181 14.74 4.30 -16.02
N ARG A 182 14.56 4.66 -14.74
CA ARG A 182 14.44 3.67 -13.65
C ARG A 182 13.09 2.97 -13.68
N VAL A 183 12.03 3.70 -14.01
CA VAL A 183 10.69 3.12 -14.21
C VAL A 183 10.75 2.08 -15.31
N VAL A 184 11.31 2.41 -16.48
CA VAL A 184 11.48 1.47 -17.61
C VAL A 184 12.34 0.27 -17.20
N ALA A 185 13.43 0.48 -16.47
CA ALA A 185 14.24 -0.63 -15.95
C ALA A 185 13.46 -1.56 -15.03
N LYS A 186 12.55 -1.03 -14.21
CA LYS A 186 11.63 -1.82 -13.36
C LYS A 186 10.58 -2.55 -14.21
N CYS A 187 10.01 -1.89 -15.22
CA CYS A 187 9.12 -2.54 -16.18
C CYS A 187 9.78 -3.72 -16.89
N LYS A 188 11.05 -3.60 -17.29
CA LYS A 188 11.82 -4.72 -17.87
C LYS A 188 11.98 -5.90 -16.90
N GLN A 189 12.09 -5.65 -15.59
CA GLN A 189 12.11 -6.73 -14.59
C GLN A 189 10.76 -7.45 -14.51
N TYR A 190 9.64 -6.73 -14.62
CA TYR A 190 8.31 -7.32 -14.71
C TYR A 190 8.14 -8.18 -15.96
N ILE A 191 8.60 -7.69 -17.11
CA ILE A 191 8.59 -8.46 -18.38
C ILE A 191 9.44 -9.73 -18.24
N ALA A 192 10.64 -9.63 -17.65
CA ALA A 192 11.47 -10.79 -17.39
C ALA A 192 10.75 -11.83 -16.51
N TYR A 193 10.03 -11.37 -15.47
CA TYR A 193 9.24 -12.25 -14.62
C TYR A 193 8.02 -12.83 -15.36
N TYR A 194 7.29 -12.03 -16.13
CA TYR A 194 6.18 -12.47 -16.98
C TYR A 194 6.61 -13.63 -17.91
N ASN A 195 7.76 -13.49 -18.56
CA ASN A 195 8.30 -14.49 -19.48
C ASN A 195 8.74 -15.79 -18.80
N THR A 196 8.85 -15.84 -17.46
CA THR A 196 9.07 -17.11 -16.75
C THR A 196 7.82 -17.98 -16.72
N GLY A 197 6.63 -17.40 -16.87
CA GLY A 197 5.35 -18.09 -16.78
C GLY A 197 5.01 -18.59 -15.37
N ILE A 198 5.72 -18.14 -14.31
CA ILE A 198 5.51 -18.63 -12.93
C ILE A 198 4.11 -18.27 -12.45
N GLU A 199 3.73 -16.98 -12.48
CA GLU A 199 2.40 -16.54 -12.01
C GLU A 199 1.28 -17.22 -12.80
N GLN A 200 1.43 -17.35 -14.11
CA GLN A 200 0.43 -17.99 -14.97
C GLN A 200 0.23 -19.47 -14.62
N ARG A 201 1.32 -20.18 -14.26
CA ARG A 201 1.21 -21.60 -13.84
C ARG A 201 0.65 -21.75 -12.43
N GLU A 202 1.01 -20.88 -11.49
CA GLU A 202 0.63 -20.99 -10.09
C GLU A 202 -0.72 -20.35 -9.79
N ASN A 203 -1.07 -19.27 -10.51
CA ASN A 203 -2.23 -18.42 -10.23
C ASN A 203 -3.19 -18.26 -11.41
N CYS A 204 -2.94 -18.98 -12.54
CA CYS A 204 -3.70 -18.94 -13.79
C CYS A 204 -3.66 -17.60 -14.56
N ILE A 205 -3.27 -16.52 -13.92
CA ILE A 205 -3.17 -15.17 -14.51
C ILE A 205 -1.84 -14.52 -14.12
N PHE A 206 -1.41 -13.54 -14.93
CA PHE A 206 -0.34 -12.62 -14.54
C PHE A 206 -0.98 -11.33 -14.00
N PRO A 207 -0.57 -10.85 -12.82
CA PRO A 207 -1.12 -9.62 -12.26
C PRO A 207 -0.86 -8.41 -13.15
N MET A 208 -1.87 -7.57 -13.38
CA MET A 208 -1.69 -6.29 -14.04
C MET A 208 -0.75 -5.40 -13.22
N ILE A 209 0.17 -4.73 -13.87
CA ILE A 209 1.12 -3.82 -13.21
C ILE A 209 0.57 -2.41 -13.28
N VAL A 210 0.21 -1.84 -12.12
CA VAL A 210 -0.42 -0.53 -12.02
C VAL A 210 0.52 0.46 -11.37
N TRP A 211 0.99 1.44 -12.15
CA TRP A 211 1.73 2.59 -11.67
C TRP A 211 0.75 3.66 -11.20
N ILE A 212 0.81 4.01 -9.93
CA ILE A 212 -0.03 5.06 -9.35
C ILE A 212 0.83 6.30 -9.14
N VAL A 213 0.45 7.38 -9.82
CA VAL A 213 1.23 8.62 -9.92
C VAL A 213 0.51 9.80 -9.25
N PRO A 214 1.24 10.89 -8.89
CA PRO A 214 0.65 12.00 -8.15
C PRO A 214 -0.21 12.95 -8.99
N ASP A 215 -0.01 13.00 -10.30
CA ASP A 215 -0.69 13.94 -11.18
C ASP A 215 -0.68 13.49 -12.65
N GLU A 216 -1.53 14.13 -13.46
CA GLU A 216 -1.72 13.84 -14.87
C GLU A 216 -0.45 14.06 -15.71
N LYS A 217 0.36 15.08 -15.37
CA LYS A 217 1.62 15.33 -16.05
C LYS A 217 2.58 14.16 -15.93
N ARG A 218 2.67 13.58 -14.73
CA ARG A 218 3.51 12.41 -14.47
C ARG A 218 2.96 11.17 -15.16
N LYS A 219 1.62 11.02 -15.18
CA LYS A 219 0.93 9.94 -15.89
C LYS A 219 1.31 9.94 -17.37
N MET A 220 1.06 11.04 -18.08
CA MET A 220 1.39 11.18 -19.50
C MET A 220 2.87 10.88 -19.79
N ALA A 221 3.78 11.38 -18.94
CA ALA A 221 5.21 11.15 -19.12
C ALA A 221 5.60 9.66 -18.97
N LEU A 222 5.00 8.94 -18.01
CA LEU A 222 5.22 7.51 -17.83
C LEU A 222 4.62 6.69 -18.98
N GLU A 223 3.36 6.95 -19.34
CA GLU A 223 2.67 6.25 -20.43
C GLU A 223 3.44 6.38 -21.74
N THR A 224 3.80 7.61 -22.11
CA THR A 224 4.61 7.86 -23.33
C THR A 224 5.90 7.06 -23.27
N ARG A 225 6.63 7.14 -22.17
CA ARG A 225 7.92 6.48 -22.05
C ARG A 225 7.85 4.96 -22.03
N ILE A 226 6.85 4.38 -21.37
CA ILE A 226 6.65 2.91 -21.35
C ILE A 226 6.25 2.43 -22.75
N ARG A 227 5.36 3.14 -23.45
CA ARG A 227 4.96 2.81 -24.82
C ARG A 227 6.13 2.86 -25.79
N GLU A 228 6.91 3.93 -25.77
CA GLU A 228 8.08 4.09 -26.65
C GLU A 228 9.12 2.98 -26.46
N ASP A 229 9.42 2.60 -25.22
CA ASP A 229 10.50 1.65 -24.92
C ASP A 229 10.05 0.19 -24.90
N LEU A 230 8.74 -0.09 -24.69
CA LEU A 230 8.20 -1.42 -24.35
C LEU A 230 6.85 -1.71 -25.02
N ASP A 231 6.62 -1.19 -26.23
CA ASP A 231 5.35 -1.28 -26.98
C ASP A 231 4.77 -2.70 -27.03
N ALA A 232 5.59 -3.70 -27.32
CA ALA A 232 5.16 -5.11 -27.39
C ALA A 232 4.58 -5.69 -26.07
N TYR A 233 4.79 -5.01 -24.95
CA TYR A 233 4.35 -5.42 -23.61
C TYR A 233 3.49 -4.36 -22.93
N TRP A 234 3.03 -3.35 -23.68
CA TRP A 234 2.25 -2.25 -23.11
C TRP A 234 1.03 -2.72 -22.30
N GLU A 235 0.35 -3.75 -22.78
CA GLU A 235 -0.85 -4.31 -22.16
C GLU A 235 -0.63 -4.86 -20.75
N LEU A 236 0.61 -5.11 -20.34
CA LEU A 236 0.92 -5.51 -18.96
C LEU A 236 0.87 -4.35 -17.97
N PHE A 237 0.85 -3.10 -18.45
CA PHE A 237 1.01 -1.90 -17.64
C PHE A 237 -0.21 -0.99 -17.75
N SER A 238 -0.57 -0.40 -16.62
CA SER A 238 -1.49 0.73 -16.53
C SER A 238 -0.85 1.83 -15.71
N VAL A 239 -1.12 3.08 -16.08
CA VAL A 239 -0.67 4.25 -15.34
C VAL A 239 -1.88 5.08 -14.99
N ILE A 240 -2.11 5.32 -13.71
CA ILE A 240 -3.26 6.04 -13.21
C ILE A 240 -2.86 7.06 -12.15
N THR A 241 -3.69 8.07 -11.95
CA THR A 241 -3.61 8.91 -10.76
C THR A 241 -4.34 8.26 -9.59
N LEU A 242 -4.10 8.76 -8.37
CA LEU A 242 -4.83 8.26 -7.21
C LEU A 242 -6.33 8.58 -7.28
N ASP A 243 -6.70 9.69 -7.92
CA ASP A 243 -8.10 10.10 -8.09
C ASP A 243 -8.85 9.15 -9.05
N GLU A 244 -8.16 8.56 -10.02
CA GLU A 244 -8.72 7.57 -10.95
C GLU A 244 -8.82 6.15 -10.35
N PHE A 245 -8.17 5.91 -9.20
CA PHE A 245 -7.96 4.56 -8.65
C PHE A 245 -9.28 3.79 -8.45
N SER A 246 -10.29 4.43 -7.86
CA SER A 246 -11.57 3.78 -7.59
C SER A 246 -12.28 3.34 -8.88
N ASN A 247 -12.32 4.22 -9.90
CA ASN A 247 -12.94 3.91 -11.19
C ASN A 247 -12.16 2.83 -11.93
N PHE A 248 -10.82 2.91 -11.92
CA PHE A 248 -9.96 1.89 -12.52
C PHE A 248 -10.22 0.49 -11.94
N ILE A 249 -10.27 0.36 -10.60
CA ILE A 249 -10.52 -0.93 -9.95
C ILE A 249 -11.92 -1.46 -10.28
N GLN A 250 -12.91 -0.61 -10.44
CA GLN A 250 -14.28 -1.01 -10.79
C GLN A 250 -14.50 -1.31 -12.29
N GLY A 251 -13.42 -1.35 -13.09
CA GLY A 251 -13.46 -1.72 -14.51
C GLY A 251 -13.82 -0.56 -15.43
N GLY A 252 -13.66 0.71 -14.98
CA GLY A 252 -13.88 1.88 -15.83
C GLY A 252 -15.30 1.95 -16.42
N GLN A 253 -16.32 1.53 -15.68
CA GLN A 253 -17.70 1.79 -16.07
C GLN A 253 -17.91 3.31 -15.96
N ASP A 254 -17.61 4.00 -17.04
CA ASP A 254 -18.14 5.33 -17.31
C ASP A 254 -19.64 5.18 -17.57
N ASP A 255 -20.46 5.81 -16.71
CA ASP A 255 -21.88 6.04 -16.94
C ASP A 255 -22.09 6.99 -18.13
#